data_06edc11bd8920416baef5fefc488c971
#
_entry.id   06edc11bd8920416baef5fefc488c971
#
_cell.length_a   1.000
_cell.length_b   1.000
_cell.length_c   1.000
_cell.angle_alpha   90.00
_cell.angle_beta   90.00
_cell.angle_gamma   90.00
#
_symmetry.space_group_name_H-M   'P 1'
#
loop_
_entity.id
_entity.type
_entity.pdbx_description
1 polymer ?
#
loop_
_entity_poly.entity_id
_entity_poly.type
_entity_poly.pdbx_seq_one_letter_code
_entity_poly.pdbx_strand_id
1 'polypeptide(L)'
;MITDSQQTDCQQTVGSRRDLHWTDRLWLATMSIANGVPFAIIFLLAVMFKRFGLNNSTVAFNISFACLPWVIIRPACHLLLRRVGWSKDVWLLATELVIALSLLLMSESVASDLWFQQSMIMLIVITTSATIHNLSTESLYKEITCNPYTTVLRPLFVAFHSVSLLFCVGFLTMFAGNMEVVTRNPQSAWATTLRVAALFYGLLWVFHLLKVWKRNSPSSSDADINNLTNRHELLRAVRLFFGKRSVSIGAMFFMLFMLPQGLTWVVSSLFIIDSTHRGGLGLSPQEYGLTVGTVGTIGLTIGALLCLRLLKRYPFHRLLLPFSAASLLPAIAGMVLSHIATSSLAFVNVWVFLSHAAIGVVVITFMSFLAYYSCGKFRPTFYSIGIALLFLSLFLTGLYSGSLQRYYGYRVYFAFALAASVLSPVAATILKLFCFRKSTK
;
A
#
# COMPACT_ATOMS: atom_id res chain seq x y z
N MET A 1 -8.61 -2.33 28.56
CA MET A 1 -9.85 -1.55 28.72
C MET A 1 -9.52 -0.14 28.26
N ILE A 2 -10.07 0.27 27.14
CA ILE A 2 -10.15 1.69 26.79
C ILE A 2 -11.37 2.16 27.57
N THR A 3 -11.20 3.10 28.49
CA THR A 3 -12.30 3.66 29.28
C THR A 3 -13.25 4.43 28.37
N ASP A 4 -14.54 4.51 28.74
CA ASP A 4 -15.56 5.24 27.96
C ASP A 4 -15.16 6.71 27.70
N SER A 5 -14.39 7.34 28.59
CA SER A 5 -13.80 8.66 28.40
C SER A 5 -12.82 8.73 27.21
N GLN A 6 -12.06 7.67 26.91
CA GLN A 6 -11.17 7.61 25.75
C GLN A 6 -11.93 7.33 24.45
N GLN A 7 -13.09 6.68 24.51
CA GLN A 7 -13.99 6.53 23.36
C GLN A 7 -14.66 7.86 23.00
N THR A 8 -15.03 8.66 24.00
CA THR A 8 -15.64 9.98 23.79
C THR A 8 -14.65 10.96 23.18
N ASP A 9 -13.38 10.96 23.60
CA ASP A 9 -12.32 11.77 23.00
C ASP A 9 -12.02 11.39 21.53
N CYS A 10 -12.08 10.10 21.19
CA CYS A 10 -11.94 9.65 19.81
C CYS A 10 -13.14 10.02 18.93
N GLN A 11 -14.35 10.07 19.48
CA GLN A 11 -15.58 10.43 18.75
C GLN A 11 -15.76 11.95 18.61
N GLN A 12 -15.35 12.74 19.60
CA GLN A 12 -15.46 14.21 19.55
C GLN A 12 -14.52 14.84 18.50
N THR A 13 -13.39 14.22 18.17
CA THR A 13 -12.50 14.67 17.09
C THR A 13 -13.07 14.45 15.67
N VAL A 14 -14.18 13.74 15.52
CA VAL A 14 -14.86 13.54 14.22
C VAL A 14 -15.77 14.73 13.84
N GLY A 15 -16.08 15.64 14.77
CA GLY A 15 -17.15 16.64 14.66
C GLY A 15 -16.80 17.98 13.97
N SER A 16 -15.53 18.36 13.82
CA SER A 16 -15.18 19.65 13.20
C SER A 16 -14.87 19.48 11.71
N ARG A 17 -15.91 19.60 10.86
CA ARG A 17 -15.74 19.82 9.42
C ARG A 17 -15.28 21.27 9.22
N ARG A 18 -13.99 21.52 9.04
CA ARG A 18 -13.57 22.71 8.28
C ARG A 18 -13.96 22.47 6.82
N ASP A 19 -14.79 23.34 6.27
CA ASP A 19 -15.03 23.34 4.83
C ASP A 19 -13.74 23.76 4.15
N LEU A 20 -13.05 22.75 3.60
CA LEU A 20 -11.80 22.96 2.88
C LEU A 20 -12.08 23.70 1.58
N HIS A 21 -11.30 24.74 1.32
CA HIS A 21 -11.30 25.40 0.02
C HIS A 21 -10.96 24.37 -1.09
N TRP A 22 -11.50 24.55 -2.30
CA TRP A 22 -11.27 23.59 -3.38
C TRP A 22 -9.79 23.39 -3.72
N THR A 23 -8.96 24.45 -3.58
CA THR A 23 -7.51 24.37 -3.81
C THR A 23 -6.80 23.47 -2.81
N ASP A 24 -7.25 23.44 -1.54
CA ASP A 24 -6.68 22.57 -0.51
C ASP A 24 -7.10 21.10 -0.75
N ARG A 25 -8.36 20.90 -1.21
CA ARG A 25 -8.82 19.57 -1.61
C ARG A 25 -8.00 19.01 -2.77
N LEU A 26 -7.70 19.84 -3.78
CA LEU A 26 -6.88 19.45 -4.92
C LEU A 26 -5.45 19.11 -4.49
N TRP A 27 -4.86 19.95 -3.62
CA TRP A 27 -3.51 19.70 -3.10
C TRP A 27 -3.43 18.39 -2.31
N LEU A 28 -4.37 18.18 -1.39
CA LEU A 28 -4.47 16.93 -0.64
C LEU A 28 -4.67 15.70 -1.57
N ALA A 29 -5.44 15.85 -2.62
CA ALA A 29 -5.70 14.82 -3.61
C ALA A 29 -4.42 14.44 -4.38
N THR A 30 -3.67 15.43 -4.86
CA THR A 30 -2.39 15.19 -5.57
C THR A 30 -1.32 14.59 -4.65
N MET A 31 -1.29 14.95 -3.37
CA MET A 31 -0.46 14.25 -2.37
C MET A 31 -0.85 12.77 -2.21
N SER A 32 -2.14 12.45 -2.31
CA SER A 32 -2.58 11.04 -2.28
C SER A 32 -2.08 10.27 -3.50
N ILE A 33 -2.02 10.90 -4.68
CA ILE A 33 -1.41 10.30 -5.87
C ILE A 33 0.10 10.08 -5.64
N ALA A 34 0.81 11.13 -5.18
CA ALA A 34 2.25 11.04 -4.93
C ALA A 34 2.62 9.95 -3.91
N ASN A 35 1.79 9.75 -2.88
CA ASN A 35 1.94 8.66 -1.91
C ASN A 35 1.72 7.27 -2.52
N GLY A 36 0.85 7.14 -3.52
CA GLY A 36 0.48 5.85 -4.12
C GLY A 36 1.47 5.38 -5.19
N VAL A 37 2.09 6.29 -5.93
CA VAL A 37 2.99 5.95 -7.06
C VAL A 37 4.15 5.03 -6.64
N PRO A 38 4.90 5.27 -5.54
CA PRO A 38 6.01 4.39 -5.15
C PRO A 38 5.59 2.95 -4.87
N PHE A 39 4.40 2.75 -4.30
CA PHE A 39 3.85 1.42 -4.09
C PHE A 39 3.41 0.78 -5.41
N ALA A 40 2.78 1.55 -6.30
CA ALA A 40 2.33 1.08 -7.60
C ALA A 40 3.51 0.70 -8.54
N ILE A 41 4.65 1.38 -8.43
CA ILE A 41 5.90 1.06 -9.16
C ILE A 41 6.40 -0.35 -8.83
N ILE A 42 6.17 -0.87 -7.63
CA ILE A 42 6.55 -2.24 -7.25
C ILE A 42 5.90 -3.25 -8.21
N PHE A 43 4.63 -3.07 -8.54
CA PHE A 43 3.91 -3.94 -9.48
C PHE A 43 4.39 -3.76 -10.92
N LEU A 44 4.64 -2.52 -11.34
CA LEU A 44 5.21 -2.24 -12.66
C LEU A 44 6.55 -2.96 -12.84
N LEU A 45 7.44 -2.88 -11.84
CA LEU A 45 8.74 -3.54 -11.88
C LEU A 45 8.63 -5.07 -11.82
N ALA A 46 7.64 -5.63 -11.14
CA ALA A 46 7.39 -7.08 -11.16
C ALA A 46 7.13 -7.56 -12.59
N VAL A 47 6.35 -6.82 -13.36
CA VAL A 47 6.08 -7.10 -14.78
C VAL A 47 7.36 -6.97 -15.60
N MET A 48 8.10 -5.87 -15.45
CA MET A 48 9.38 -5.64 -16.15
C MET A 48 10.38 -6.76 -15.89
N PHE A 49 10.59 -7.13 -14.63
CA PHE A 49 11.52 -8.19 -14.26
C PHE A 49 11.12 -9.55 -14.86
N LYS A 50 9.82 -9.82 -14.91
CA LYS A 50 9.31 -11.02 -15.56
C LYS A 50 9.51 -11.00 -17.06
N ARG A 51 9.29 -9.85 -17.72
CA ARG A 51 9.55 -9.65 -19.17
C ARG A 51 11.03 -9.80 -19.51
N PHE A 52 11.93 -9.43 -18.61
CA PHE A 52 13.38 -9.63 -18.78
C PHE A 52 13.86 -11.04 -18.40
N GLY A 53 12.94 -11.98 -18.20
CA GLY A 53 13.23 -13.42 -18.07
C GLY A 53 13.53 -13.90 -16.65
N LEU A 54 13.37 -13.06 -15.62
CA LEU A 54 13.58 -13.53 -14.25
C LEU A 54 12.49 -14.53 -13.84
N ASN A 55 12.91 -15.52 -13.03
CA ASN A 55 11.97 -16.50 -12.50
C ASN A 55 11.15 -15.92 -11.33
N ASN A 56 10.01 -16.56 -11.03
CA ASN A 56 9.07 -16.09 -10.02
C ASN A 56 9.68 -16.00 -8.62
N SER A 57 10.54 -16.95 -8.27
CA SER A 57 11.23 -16.97 -6.97
C SER A 57 12.12 -15.73 -6.82
N THR A 58 12.93 -15.42 -7.84
CA THR A 58 13.81 -14.23 -7.84
C THR A 58 12.99 -12.93 -7.79
N VAL A 59 11.93 -12.83 -8.60
CA VAL A 59 11.08 -11.63 -8.61
C VAL A 59 10.40 -11.42 -7.25
N ALA A 60 9.71 -12.43 -6.72
CA ALA A 60 8.98 -12.29 -5.46
C ALA A 60 9.91 -12.02 -4.28
N PHE A 61 11.03 -12.74 -4.20
CA PHE A 61 12.04 -12.54 -3.16
C PHE A 61 12.57 -11.11 -3.16
N ASN A 62 13.09 -10.64 -4.29
CA ASN A 62 13.73 -9.33 -4.37
C ASN A 62 12.72 -8.18 -4.18
N ILE A 63 11.54 -8.24 -4.80
CA ILE A 63 10.49 -7.22 -4.64
C ILE A 63 10.05 -7.10 -3.17
N SER A 64 10.06 -8.18 -2.41
CA SER A 64 9.70 -8.14 -0.99
C SER A 64 10.57 -7.19 -0.19
N PHE A 65 11.85 -7.03 -0.54
CA PHE A 65 12.75 -6.06 0.12
C PHE A 65 12.27 -4.61 -0.03
N ALA A 66 11.48 -4.29 -1.05
CA ALA A 66 10.86 -2.98 -1.17
C ALA A 66 9.94 -2.62 0.02
N CYS A 67 9.47 -3.62 0.78
CA CYS A 67 8.65 -3.40 1.98
C CYS A 67 9.49 -3.00 3.21
N LEU A 68 10.80 -3.30 3.24
CA LEU A 68 11.65 -3.08 4.41
C LEU A 68 11.71 -1.63 4.91
N PRO A 69 11.76 -0.60 4.05
CA PRO A 69 11.74 0.77 4.52
C PRO A 69 10.50 1.10 5.38
N TRP A 70 9.32 0.61 5.00
CA TRP A 70 8.11 0.79 5.82
C TRP A 70 8.17 0.00 7.13
N VAL A 71 8.87 -1.13 7.17
CA VAL A 71 9.03 -1.93 8.39
C VAL A 71 10.02 -1.27 9.36
N ILE A 72 11.17 -0.86 8.86
CA ILE A 72 12.31 -0.43 9.70
C ILE A 72 12.27 1.08 9.98
N ILE A 73 12.09 1.88 8.92
CA ILE A 73 12.26 3.33 8.99
C ILE A 73 11.01 3.98 9.59
N ARG A 74 9.81 3.53 9.20
CA ARG A 74 8.57 4.21 9.59
C ARG A 74 8.37 4.35 11.11
N PRO A 75 8.58 3.32 11.96
CA PRO A 75 8.45 3.48 13.41
C PRO A 75 9.45 4.46 14.02
N ALA A 76 10.65 4.56 13.43
CA ALA A 76 11.74 5.41 13.90
C ALA A 76 11.82 6.79 13.21
N CYS A 77 11.06 7.00 12.15
CA CYS A 77 11.21 8.14 11.26
C CYS A 77 10.94 9.49 11.95
N HIS A 78 10.02 9.53 12.94
CA HIS A 78 9.81 10.75 13.72
C HIS A 78 11.08 11.24 14.44
N LEU A 79 11.94 10.31 14.88
CA LEU A 79 13.25 10.66 15.49
C LEU A 79 14.22 11.18 14.43
N LEU A 80 14.20 10.60 13.22
CA LEU A 80 15.05 11.02 12.11
C LEU A 80 14.69 12.43 11.64
N LEU A 81 13.41 12.70 11.40
CA LEU A 81 12.91 14.00 10.94
C LEU A 81 13.28 15.10 11.92
N ARG A 82 13.21 14.81 13.23
CA ARG A 82 13.58 15.76 14.26
C ARG A 82 15.10 16.05 14.32
N ARG A 83 15.94 15.03 14.13
CA ARG A 83 17.41 15.22 14.16
C ARG A 83 17.91 16.16 13.08
N VAL A 84 17.31 16.11 11.90
CA VAL A 84 17.69 16.92 10.75
C VAL A 84 17.14 18.35 10.85
N GLY A 85 16.01 18.55 11.56
CA GLY A 85 15.43 19.87 11.80
C GLY A 85 14.83 20.57 10.56
N TRP A 86 14.64 19.85 9.46
CA TRP A 86 13.98 20.39 8.27
C TRP A 86 12.47 20.53 8.47
N SER A 87 11.87 21.54 7.83
CA SER A 87 10.42 21.68 7.83
C SER A 87 9.74 20.54 7.09
N LYS A 88 8.47 20.29 7.37
CA LYS A 88 7.65 19.27 6.71
C LYS A 88 7.60 19.45 5.20
N ASP A 89 7.54 20.72 4.76
CA ASP A 89 7.49 21.10 3.36
C ASP A 89 8.80 20.77 2.64
N VAL A 90 9.94 20.99 3.30
CA VAL A 90 11.27 20.63 2.76
C VAL A 90 11.40 19.12 2.63
N TRP A 91 10.98 18.35 3.64
CA TRP A 91 10.98 16.90 3.57
C TRP A 91 10.08 16.38 2.45
N LEU A 92 8.87 16.94 2.29
CA LEU A 92 7.95 16.60 1.21
C LEU A 92 8.65 16.77 -0.15
N LEU A 93 9.15 17.98 -0.43
CA LEU A 93 9.75 18.29 -1.73
C LEU A 93 11.06 17.54 -2.00
N ALA A 94 11.90 17.37 -0.98
CA ALA A 94 13.15 16.62 -1.12
C ALA A 94 12.90 15.14 -1.45
N THR A 95 11.94 14.51 -0.77
CA THR A 95 11.62 13.10 -1.02
C THR A 95 10.97 12.88 -2.39
N GLU A 96 10.11 13.79 -2.83
CA GLU A 96 9.51 13.73 -4.17
C GLU A 96 10.58 13.89 -5.27
N LEU A 97 11.51 14.83 -5.10
CA LEU A 97 12.62 15.01 -6.03
C LEU A 97 13.50 13.75 -6.12
N VAL A 98 13.84 13.16 -4.95
CA VAL A 98 14.63 11.92 -4.92
C VAL A 98 13.91 10.78 -5.64
N ILE A 99 12.58 10.64 -5.47
CA ILE A 99 11.79 9.62 -6.18
C ILE A 99 11.83 9.87 -7.69
N ALA A 100 11.60 11.10 -8.14
CA ALA A 100 11.64 11.46 -9.57
C ALA A 100 13.01 11.16 -10.20
N LEU A 101 14.09 11.56 -9.53
CA LEU A 101 15.46 11.30 -9.98
C LEU A 101 15.79 9.80 -9.96
N SER A 102 15.34 9.06 -8.95
CA SER A 102 15.56 7.61 -8.89
C SER A 102 14.85 6.87 -10.04
N LEU A 103 13.64 7.29 -10.43
CA LEU A 103 12.95 6.75 -11.60
C LEU A 103 13.69 7.06 -12.90
N LEU A 104 14.24 8.27 -13.03
CA LEU A 104 15.04 8.66 -14.18
C LEU A 104 16.34 7.84 -14.25
N LEU A 105 17.10 7.75 -13.15
CA LEU A 105 18.31 6.93 -13.10
C LEU A 105 18.04 5.45 -13.36
N MET A 106 16.92 4.94 -12.87
CA MET A 106 16.47 3.57 -13.17
C MET A 106 16.22 3.39 -14.67
N SER A 107 15.65 4.38 -15.36
CA SER A 107 15.42 4.30 -16.80
C SER A 107 16.72 4.19 -17.60
N GLU A 108 17.76 4.91 -17.18
CA GLU A 108 19.08 4.85 -17.85
C GLU A 108 19.81 3.53 -17.54
N SER A 109 19.54 2.92 -16.39
CA SER A 109 20.17 1.67 -15.97
C SER A 109 19.66 0.43 -16.71
N VAL A 110 18.46 0.49 -17.33
CA VAL A 110 17.82 -0.66 -17.99
C VAL A 110 18.67 -1.27 -19.11
N ALA A 111 19.50 -0.47 -19.78
CA ALA A 111 20.39 -0.93 -20.84
C ALA A 111 21.74 -1.48 -20.35
N SER A 112 22.04 -1.38 -19.06
CA SER A 112 23.32 -1.83 -18.50
C SER A 112 23.32 -3.33 -18.16
N ASP A 113 24.49 -3.96 -18.10
CA ASP A 113 24.64 -5.35 -17.65
C ASP A 113 24.20 -5.55 -16.20
N LEU A 114 24.26 -4.50 -15.39
CA LEU A 114 23.86 -4.50 -13.98
C LEU A 114 22.43 -3.97 -13.77
N TRP A 115 21.59 -3.95 -14.81
CA TRP A 115 20.26 -3.37 -14.78
C TRP A 115 19.40 -3.84 -13.59
N PHE A 116 19.47 -5.11 -13.24
CA PHE A 116 18.68 -5.68 -12.16
C PHE A 116 19.11 -5.13 -10.78
N GLN A 117 20.41 -5.16 -10.49
CA GLN A 117 20.97 -4.67 -9.24
C GLN A 117 20.69 -3.15 -9.08
N GLN A 118 20.92 -2.39 -10.15
CA GLN A 118 20.66 -0.96 -10.17
C GLN A 118 19.18 -0.65 -9.98
N SER A 119 18.29 -1.36 -10.65
CA SER A 119 16.84 -1.23 -10.47
C SER A 119 16.42 -1.54 -9.02
N MET A 120 17.00 -2.55 -8.39
CA MET A 120 16.72 -2.88 -6.99
C MET A 120 17.22 -1.81 -6.03
N ILE A 121 18.41 -1.27 -6.25
CA ILE A 121 18.94 -0.15 -5.44
C ILE A 121 18.02 1.05 -5.55
N MET A 122 17.64 1.46 -6.77
CA MET A 122 16.74 2.58 -6.99
C MET A 122 15.35 2.32 -6.37
N LEU A 123 14.84 1.09 -6.44
CA LEU A 123 13.57 0.72 -5.80
C LEU A 123 13.64 0.90 -4.27
N ILE A 124 14.73 0.50 -3.62
CA ILE A 124 14.92 0.72 -2.18
C ILE A 124 15.02 2.21 -1.85
N VAL A 125 15.70 3.00 -2.68
CA VAL A 125 15.76 4.47 -2.51
C VAL A 125 14.36 5.09 -2.66
N ILE A 126 13.59 4.68 -3.67
CA ILE A 126 12.20 5.12 -3.89
C ILE A 126 11.33 4.79 -2.67
N THR A 127 11.36 3.56 -2.18
CA THR A 127 10.50 3.14 -1.06
C THR A 127 10.94 3.73 0.28
N THR A 128 12.23 4.00 0.46
CA THR A 128 12.77 4.76 1.60
C THR A 128 12.26 6.19 1.58
N SER A 129 12.39 6.87 0.45
CA SER A 129 11.90 8.24 0.27
C SER A 129 10.37 8.30 0.43
N ALA A 130 9.64 7.32 -0.11
CA ALA A 130 8.19 7.21 0.06
C ALA A 130 7.77 7.06 1.52
N THR A 131 8.54 6.33 2.33
CA THR A 131 8.27 6.17 3.77
C THR A 131 8.37 7.51 4.50
N ILE A 132 9.37 8.32 4.17
CA ILE A 132 9.57 9.66 4.74
C ILE A 132 8.50 10.62 4.20
N HIS A 133 8.22 10.58 2.91
CA HIS A 133 7.17 11.36 2.25
C HIS A 133 5.80 11.15 2.90
N ASN A 134 5.42 9.89 3.15
CA ASN A 134 4.15 9.55 3.79
C ASN A 134 4.00 10.18 5.18
N LEU A 135 5.08 10.29 5.96
CA LEU A 135 5.04 10.94 7.28
C LEU A 135 4.93 12.46 7.18
N SER A 136 5.61 13.05 6.20
CA SER A 136 5.52 14.49 5.93
C SER A 136 4.09 14.86 5.49
N THR A 137 3.47 14.06 4.62
CA THR A 137 2.08 14.26 4.19
C THR A 137 1.08 14.03 5.32
N GLU A 138 1.28 13.04 6.21
CA GLU A 138 0.45 12.85 7.41
C GLU A 138 0.48 14.07 8.33
N SER A 139 1.65 14.69 8.48
CA SER A 139 1.81 15.91 9.27
C SER A 139 1.08 17.09 8.65
N LEU A 140 1.15 17.25 7.30
CA LEU A 140 0.41 18.27 6.56
C LEU A 140 -1.12 18.02 6.60
N TYR A 141 -1.55 16.77 6.50
CA TYR A 141 -2.96 16.41 6.65
C TYR A 141 -3.50 16.80 8.02
N LYS A 142 -2.69 16.68 9.08
CA LYS A 142 -3.08 17.10 10.42
C LYS A 142 -3.36 18.60 10.52
N GLU A 143 -2.52 19.43 9.88
CA GLU A 143 -2.72 20.88 9.85
C GLU A 143 -4.01 21.28 9.10
N ILE A 144 -4.31 20.61 8.00
CA ILE A 144 -5.41 20.95 7.12
C ILE A 144 -6.74 20.32 7.59
N THR A 145 -6.72 19.10 8.12
CA THR A 145 -7.94 18.29 8.37
C THR A 145 -8.22 17.98 9.83
N CYS A 146 -7.40 18.40 10.76
CA CYS A 146 -7.47 18.12 12.20
C CYS A 146 -7.27 16.64 12.58
N ASN A 147 -7.44 15.69 11.65
CA ASN A 147 -7.24 14.25 11.91
C ASN A 147 -6.62 13.52 10.71
N PRO A 148 -5.29 13.38 10.64
CA PRO A 148 -4.60 12.76 9.52
C PRO A 148 -4.96 11.28 9.32
N TYR A 149 -5.19 10.53 10.40
CA TYR A 149 -5.40 9.08 10.36
C TYR A 149 -6.75 8.67 9.79
N THR A 150 -7.75 9.54 9.85
CA THR A 150 -9.05 9.34 9.21
C THR A 150 -9.14 9.99 7.84
N THR A 151 -8.21 10.87 7.49
CA THR A 151 -8.18 11.54 6.20
C THR A 151 -7.99 10.56 5.06
N VAL A 152 -7.09 9.57 5.21
CA VAL A 152 -6.88 8.49 4.24
C VAL A 152 -8.13 7.61 4.02
N LEU A 153 -9.08 7.62 4.96
CA LEU A 153 -10.38 6.93 4.87
C LEU A 153 -11.48 7.79 4.22
N ARG A 154 -11.16 8.97 3.69
CA ARG A 154 -12.15 9.76 2.94
C ARG A 154 -12.25 9.23 1.51
N PRO A 155 -13.47 9.14 0.93
CA PRO A 155 -13.66 8.62 -0.42
C PRO A 155 -12.80 9.30 -1.48
N LEU A 156 -12.60 10.62 -1.34
CA LEU A 156 -11.76 11.40 -2.25
C LEU A 156 -10.31 10.91 -2.26
N PHE A 157 -9.73 10.65 -1.09
CA PHE A 157 -8.35 10.16 -0.99
C PHE A 157 -8.20 8.75 -1.55
N VAL A 158 -9.17 7.86 -1.29
CA VAL A 158 -9.20 6.53 -1.88
C VAL A 158 -9.23 6.61 -3.40
N ALA A 159 -10.10 7.45 -3.96
CA ALA A 159 -10.20 7.63 -5.41
C ALA A 159 -8.89 8.16 -6.01
N PHE A 160 -8.26 9.17 -5.41
CA PHE A 160 -7.00 9.73 -5.92
C PHE A 160 -5.81 8.80 -5.70
N HIS A 161 -5.78 8.02 -4.62
CA HIS A 161 -4.79 6.97 -4.46
C HIS A 161 -4.92 5.89 -5.54
N SER A 162 -6.14 5.56 -5.95
CA SER A 162 -6.40 4.62 -7.04
C SER A 162 -5.90 5.15 -8.40
N VAL A 163 -5.84 6.48 -8.60
CA VAL A 163 -5.25 7.07 -9.82
C VAL A 163 -3.78 6.68 -9.98
N SER A 164 -3.01 6.55 -8.88
CA SER A 164 -1.62 6.11 -8.95
C SER A 164 -1.48 4.66 -9.45
N LEU A 165 -2.38 3.77 -9.03
CA LEU A 165 -2.44 2.39 -9.52
C LEU A 165 -2.87 2.35 -10.99
N LEU A 166 -3.92 3.10 -11.34
CA LEU A 166 -4.40 3.20 -12.72
C LEU A 166 -3.29 3.73 -13.65
N PHE A 167 -2.53 4.71 -13.21
CA PHE A 167 -1.42 5.26 -13.97
C PHE A 167 -0.26 4.26 -14.08
N CYS A 168 0.28 3.76 -12.95
CA CYS A 168 1.48 2.93 -12.98
C CYS A 168 1.20 1.50 -13.47
N VAL A 169 0.20 0.83 -12.90
CA VAL A 169 -0.10 -0.57 -13.22
C VAL A 169 -0.95 -0.68 -14.49
N GLY A 170 -1.85 0.28 -14.72
CA GLY A 170 -2.67 0.34 -15.92
C GLY A 170 -1.91 0.95 -17.09
N PHE A 171 -1.86 2.29 -17.14
CA PHE A 171 -1.35 3.03 -18.29
C PHE A 171 0.12 2.71 -18.60
N LEU A 172 1.03 2.78 -17.63
CA LEU A 172 2.46 2.57 -17.91
C LEU A 172 2.76 1.13 -18.35
N THR A 173 2.07 0.12 -17.80
CA THR A 173 2.28 -1.25 -18.25
C THR A 173 1.74 -1.49 -19.66
N MET A 174 0.56 -0.92 -19.98
CA MET A 174 0.04 -0.95 -21.37
C MET A 174 0.96 -0.20 -22.33
N PHE A 175 1.48 0.94 -21.90
CA PHE A 175 2.43 1.73 -22.70
C PHE A 175 3.71 0.96 -22.95
N ALA A 176 4.29 0.32 -21.91
CA ALA A 176 5.47 -0.54 -22.07
C ALA A 176 5.24 -1.66 -23.09
N GLY A 177 4.11 -2.36 -22.97
CA GLY A 177 3.77 -3.43 -23.91
C GLY A 177 3.59 -2.95 -25.35
N ASN A 178 2.95 -1.79 -25.56
CA ASN A 178 2.83 -1.20 -26.89
C ASN A 178 4.20 -0.79 -27.44
N MET A 179 5.05 -0.21 -26.59
CA MET A 179 6.41 0.15 -26.99
C MET A 179 7.26 -1.08 -27.29
N GLU A 180 7.09 -2.21 -26.62
CA GLU A 180 7.77 -3.47 -26.96
C GLU A 180 7.42 -3.92 -28.39
N VAL A 181 6.16 -3.79 -28.80
CA VAL A 181 5.71 -4.14 -30.14
C VAL A 181 6.30 -3.21 -31.18
N VAL A 182 6.31 -1.90 -30.94
CA VAL A 182 6.80 -0.88 -31.86
C VAL A 182 8.31 -0.92 -31.99
N THR A 183 9.04 -0.97 -30.87
CA THR A 183 10.51 -0.90 -30.88
C THR A 183 11.17 -2.25 -31.12
N ARG A 184 10.44 -3.36 -30.93
CA ARG A 184 10.97 -4.73 -30.90
C ARG A 184 12.16 -4.91 -29.97
N ASN A 185 12.30 -4.02 -29.01
CA ASN A 185 13.36 -4.02 -28.00
C ASN A 185 12.74 -3.77 -26.60
N PRO A 186 12.61 -4.83 -25.77
CA PRO A 186 12.03 -4.68 -24.43
C PRO A 186 12.79 -3.68 -23.56
N GLN A 187 14.12 -3.65 -23.62
CA GLN A 187 14.91 -2.72 -22.79
C GLN A 187 14.59 -1.26 -23.13
N SER A 188 14.56 -0.90 -24.41
CA SER A 188 14.21 0.44 -24.87
C SER A 188 12.77 0.82 -24.49
N ALA A 189 11.82 -0.11 -24.61
CA ALA A 189 10.42 0.09 -24.24
C ALA A 189 10.26 0.39 -22.75
N TRP A 190 10.89 -0.39 -21.89
CA TRP A 190 10.81 -0.20 -20.43
C TRP A 190 11.60 1.01 -19.94
N ALA A 191 12.76 1.33 -20.57
CA ALA A 191 13.48 2.57 -20.28
C ALA A 191 12.61 3.79 -20.59
N THR A 192 11.95 3.82 -21.75
CA THR A 192 11.03 4.91 -22.12
C THR A 192 9.85 5.00 -21.15
N THR A 193 9.29 3.86 -20.74
CA THR A 193 8.19 3.82 -19.77
C THR A 193 8.59 4.41 -18.42
N LEU A 194 9.79 4.09 -17.94
CA LEU A 194 10.31 4.65 -16.67
C LEU A 194 10.60 6.15 -16.80
N ARG A 195 11.04 6.65 -17.97
CA ARG A 195 11.16 8.10 -18.23
C ARG A 195 9.81 8.81 -18.14
N VAL A 196 8.75 8.19 -18.70
CA VAL A 196 7.38 8.73 -18.58
C VAL A 196 6.93 8.75 -17.12
N ALA A 197 7.23 7.71 -16.34
CA ALA A 197 6.95 7.69 -14.90
C ALA A 197 7.72 8.81 -14.15
N ALA A 198 9.01 9.01 -14.47
CA ALA A 198 9.85 10.06 -13.89
C ALA A 198 9.30 11.45 -14.21
N LEU A 199 8.90 11.67 -15.47
CA LEU A 199 8.30 12.93 -15.92
C LEU A 199 6.99 13.21 -15.17
N PHE A 200 6.11 12.23 -15.08
CA PHE A 200 4.85 12.39 -14.35
C PHE A 200 5.07 12.76 -12.88
N TYR A 201 6.00 12.06 -12.21
CA TYR A 201 6.31 12.34 -10.81
C TYR A 201 7.02 13.69 -10.64
N GLY A 202 7.88 14.06 -11.59
CA GLY A 202 8.52 15.38 -11.66
C GLY A 202 7.51 16.53 -11.83
N LEU A 203 6.46 16.33 -12.63
CA LEU A 203 5.36 17.31 -12.76
C LEU A 203 4.57 17.46 -11.45
N LEU A 204 4.32 16.36 -10.72
CA LEU A 204 3.74 16.43 -9.38
C LEU A 204 4.62 17.23 -8.42
N TRP A 205 5.94 16.98 -8.44
CA TRP A 205 6.91 17.73 -7.65
C TRP A 205 6.88 19.23 -7.95
N VAL A 206 6.89 19.61 -9.23
CA VAL A 206 6.79 21.04 -9.63
C VAL A 206 5.48 21.65 -9.12
N PHE A 207 4.37 20.93 -9.25
CA PHE A 207 3.08 21.40 -8.74
C PHE A 207 3.11 21.63 -7.22
N HIS A 208 3.68 20.70 -6.45
CA HIS A 208 3.80 20.81 -5.01
C HIS A 208 4.78 21.92 -4.61
N LEU A 209 5.89 22.09 -5.33
CA LEU A 209 6.85 23.19 -5.12
C LEU A 209 6.15 24.56 -5.26
N LEU A 210 5.36 24.75 -6.34
CA LEU A 210 4.63 25.99 -6.57
C LEU A 210 3.57 26.26 -5.48
N LYS A 211 2.95 25.20 -4.95
CA LYS A 211 1.98 25.29 -3.86
C LYS A 211 2.63 25.67 -2.54
N VAL A 212 3.73 25.03 -2.19
CA VAL A 212 4.51 25.35 -0.98
C VAL A 212 5.02 26.80 -1.05
N TRP A 213 5.58 27.22 -2.19
CA TRP A 213 6.06 28.60 -2.36
C TRP A 213 4.97 29.65 -2.17
N LYS A 214 3.76 29.44 -2.70
CA LYS A 214 2.64 30.38 -2.53
C LYS A 214 2.08 30.43 -1.12
N ARG A 215 2.39 29.45 -0.27
CA ARG A 215 1.84 29.38 1.08
C ARG A 215 2.37 30.44 2.05
N ASN A 216 3.47 31.13 1.75
CA ASN A 216 4.08 32.28 2.47
C ASN A 216 4.05 32.27 4.02
N SER A 217 3.55 31.22 4.64
CA SER A 217 3.52 31.08 6.09
C SER A 217 4.56 30.04 6.50
N PRO A 218 5.52 30.38 7.35
CA PRO A 218 6.30 29.33 8.02
C PRO A 218 5.26 28.45 8.72
N SER A 219 5.29 27.16 8.39
CA SER A 219 4.43 26.14 9.01
C SER A 219 4.51 26.35 10.52
N SER A 220 3.39 26.78 11.11
CA SER A 220 3.33 27.10 12.53
C SER A 220 3.74 25.89 13.30
N SER A 221 4.87 26.05 13.97
CA SER A 221 5.41 25.28 15.07
C SER A 221 5.60 23.77 14.87
N ASP A 222 6.84 23.42 14.84
CA ASP A 222 7.48 22.20 15.34
C ASP A 222 6.94 21.64 16.68
N ALA A 223 5.94 22.26 17.28
CA ALA A 223 5.36 21.86 18.56
C ALA A 223 4.73 20.46 18.56
N ASP A 224 4.25 19.99 17.41
CA ASP A 224 3.57 18.69 17.31
C ASP A 224 4.51 17.50 16.98
N ILE A 225 5.67 17.77 16.40
CA ILE A 225 6.77 16.78 16.33
C ILE A 225 7.34 16.54 17.72
N ASN A 226 7.10 17.45 18.66
CA ASN A 226 7.65 17.47 20.01
C ASN A 226 7.09 16.39 20.98
N ASN A 227 6.07 15.63 20.59
CA ASN A 227 5.45 14.65 21.50
C ASN A 227 6.24 13.34 21.70
N LEU A 228 7.28 13.09 20.90
CA LEU A 228 8.24 12.01 21.13
C LEU A 228 9.65 12.61 21.23
N THR A 229 9.97 13.12 22.39
CA THR A 229 11.18 13.93 22.61
C THR A 229 12.47 13.12 22.72
N ASN A 230 12.39 11.78 22.91
CA ASN A 230 13.60 11.01 23.22
C ASN A 230 13.49 9.55 22.79
N ARG A 231 14.64 8.91 22.49
CA ARG A 231 14.76 7.45 22.24
C ARG A 231 14.05 6.62 23.35
N HIS A 232 14.11 7.09 24.59
CA HIS A 232 13.42 6.45 25.73
C HIS A 232 11.90 6.47 25.59
N GLU A 233 11.30 7.53 25.04
CA GLU A 233 9.84 7.60 24.81
C GLU A 233 9.41 6.68 23.66
N LEU A 234 10.21 6.56 22.59
CA LEU A 234 9.94 5.59 21.53
C LEU A 234 9.99 4.16 22.08
N LEU A 235 11.03 3.81 22.84
CA LEU A 235 11.13 2.49 23.47
C LEU A 235 9.99 2.23 24.45
N ARG A 236 9.57 3.25 25.20
CA ARG A 236 8.39 3.18 26.07
C ARG A 236 7.11 2.97 25.27
N ALA A 237 6.92 3.69 24.17
CA ALA A 237 5.76 3.52 23.28
C ALA A 237 5.73 2.12 22.68
N VAL A 238 6.85 1.61 22.17
CA VAL A 238 6.99 0.24 21.64
C VAL A 238 6.68 -0.79 22.73
N ARG A 239 7.26 -0.63 23.94
CA ARG A 239 6.98 -1.51 25.09
C ARG A 239 5.50 -1.47 25.49
N LEU A 240 4.89 -0.29 25.48
CA LEU A 240 3.45 -0.13 25.77
C LEU A 240 2.60 -0.75 24.65
N PHE A 241 3.03 -0.67 23.39
CA PHE A 241 2.33 -1.30 22.27
C PHE A 241 2.31 -2.83 22.39
N PHE A 242 3.39 -3.46 22.81
CA PHE A 242 3.47 -4.93 22.98
C PHE A 242 3.16 -5.43 24.39
N GLY A 243 3.20 -4.58 25.41
CA GLY A 243 3.12 -4.95 26.82
C GLY A 243 1.70 -5.10 27.40
N LYS A 244 0.67 -4.57 26.74
CA LYS A 244 -0.72 -4.74 27.20
C LYS A 244 -1.34 -5.96 26.49
N ARG A 245 -2.05 -6.83 27.24
CA ARG A 245 -2.70 -8.03 26.68
C ARG A 245 -3.62 -7.74 25.48
N SER A 246 -4.36 -6.62 25.53
CA SER A 246 -5.19 -6.17 24.41
C SER A 246 -4.37 -5.72 23.20
N VAL A 247 -3.12 -5.32 23.41
CA VAL A 247 -2.20 -4.81 22.40
C VAL A 247 -1.49 -5.95 21.68
N SER A 248 -1.10 -7.00 22.40
CA SER A 248 -0.56 -8.22 21.78
C SER A 248 -1.58 -8.88 20.85
N ILE A 249 -2.86 -8.87 21.25
CA ILE A 249 -3.97 -9.36 20.39
C ILE A 249 -4.14 -8.46 19.17
N GLY A 250 -4.05 -7.14 19.33
CA GLY A 250 -4.08 -6.19 18.20
C GLY A 250 -2.91 -6.38 17.25
N ALA A 251 -1.67 -6.52 17.74
CA ALA A 251 -0.49 -6.77 16.93
C ALA A 251 -0.59 -8.11 16.17
N MET A 252 -1.03 -9.16 16.85
CA MET A 252 -1.30 -10.45 16.21
C MET A 252 -2.38 -10.32 15.12
N PHE A 253 -3.46 -9.57 15.41
CA PHE A 253 -4.48 -9.28 14.41
C PHE A 253 -3.88 -8.57 13.19
N PHE A 254 -3.08 -7.52 13.37
CA PHE A 254 -2.47 -6.80 12.25
C PHE A 254 -1.66 -7.70 11.34
N MET A 255 -0.87 -8.61 11.89
CA MET A 255 -0.06 -9.54 11.11
C MET A 255 -0.92 -10.64 10.44
N LEU A 256 -1.73 -11.35 11.19
CA LEU A 256 -2.51 -12.49 10.68
C LEU A 256 -3.61 -12.05 9.71
N PHE A 257 -4.17 -10.86 9.90
CA PHE A 257 -5.19 -10.33 9.02
C PHE A 257 -4.66 -10.03 7.61
N MET A 258 -3.41 -9.53 7.50
CA MET A 258 -2.80 -9.15 6.21
C MET A 258 -1.93 -10.25 5.59
N LEU A 259 -1.62 -11.32 6.31
CA LEU A 259 -0.81 -12.42 5.81
C LEU A 259 -1.34 -13.06 4.53
N PRO A 260 -2.66 -13.33 4.37
CA PRO A 260 -3.20 -13.87 3.12
C PRO A 260 -3.00 -12.93 1.93
N GLN A 261 -3.12 -11.63 2.15
CA GLN A 261 -2.87 -10.63 1.12
C GLN A 261 -1.41 -10.67 0.67
N GLY A 262 -0.49 -10.84 1.62
CA GLY A 262 0.93 -10.97 1.33
C GLY A 262 1.27 -12.23 0.52
N LEU A 263 0.58 -13.34 0.70
CA LEU A 263 0.76 -14.53 -0.13
C LEU A 263 0.30 -14.29 -1.58
N THR A 264 -0.77 -13.54 -1.78
CA THR A 264 -1.36 -13.37 -3.13
C THR A 264 -0.81 -12.18 -3.90
N TRP A 265 -0.34 -11.09 -3.25
CA TRP A 265 -0.07 -9.81 -3.90
C TRP A 265 0.95 -9.84 -5.05
N VAL A 266 2.09 -10.52 -4.91
CA VAL A 266 3.09 -10.65 -5.99
C VAL A 266 2.77 -11.83 -6.89
N VAL A 267 2.47 -13.00 -6.30
CA VAL A 267 2.28 -14.24 -7.05
C VAL A 267 1.06 -14.17 -7.98
N SER A 268 -0.01 -13.47 -7.59
CA SER A 268 -1.17 -13.26 -8.50
C SER A 268 -0.77 -12.46 -9.73
N SER A 269 0.08 -11.43 -9.58
CA SER A 269 0.60 -10.66 -10.72
C SER A 269 1.49 -11.51 -11.62
N LEU A 270 2.37 -12.32 -11.03
CA LEU A 270 3.24 -13.22 -11.77
C LEU A 270 2.44 -14.32 -12.50
N PHE A 271 1.39 -14.85 -11.87
CA PHE A 271 0.50 -15.85 -12.45
C PHE A 271 -0.17 -15.36 -13.75
N ILE A 272 -0.60 -14.12 -13.76
CA ILE A 272 -1.29 -13.52 -14.92
C ILE A 272 -0.33 -13.38 -16.12
N ILE A 273 0.95 -13.08 -15.88
CA ILE A 273 1.94 -12.80 -16.95
C ILE A 273 2.71 -14.07 -17.33
N ASP A 274 2.89 -15.01 -16.40
CA ASP A 274 3.72 -16.21 -16.64
C ASP A 274 3.13 -17.06 -17.77
N SER A 275 4.01 -17.69 -18.53
CA SER A 275 3.61 -18.48 -19.70
C SER A 275 2.68 -19.64 -19.33
N THR A 276 1.77 -20.00 -20.24
CA THR A 276 0.87 -21.13 -20.10
C THR A 276 1.58 -22.45 -19.86
N HIS A 277 2.78 -22.63 -20.47
CA HIS A 277 3.64 -23.81 -20.24
C HIS A 277 4.11 -23.95 -18.78
N ARG A 278 4.13 -22.83 -18.02
CA ARG A 278 4.45 -22.83 -16.58
C ARG A 278 3.21 -22.82 -15.70
N GLY A 279 2.03 -22.99 -16.32
CA GLY A 279 0.74 -22.97 -15.63
C GLY A 279 0.21 -21.57 -15.32
N GLY A 280 0.79 -20.50 -15.87
CA GLY A 280 0.28 -19.15 -15.84
C GLY A 280 -0.78 -18.88 -16.91
N LEU A 281 -1.30 -17.64 -16.97
CA LEU A 281 -2.30 -17.25 -17.97
C LEU A 281 -1.67 -16.74 -19.28
N GLY A 282 -0.41 -16.35 -19.29
CA GLY A 282 0.32 -15.92 -20.47
C GLY A 282 -0.11 -14.56 -21.04
N LEU A 283 -0.70 -13.68 -20.22
CA LEU A 283 -1.14 -12.37 -20.69
C LEU A 283 0.06 -11.49 -21.06
N SER A 284 -0.11 -10.73 -22.14
CA SER A 284 0.84 -9.69 -22.54
C SER A 284 0.85 -8.52 -21.52
N PRO A 285 1.88 -7.66 -21.52
CA PRO A 285 1.87 -6.47 -20.66
C PRO A 285 0.65 -5.54 -20.91
N GLN A 286 0.16 -5.46 -22.16
CA GLN A 286 -1.04 -4.70 -22.50
C GLN A 286 -2.28 -5.28 -21.83
N GLU A 287 -2.49 -6.59 -21.95
CA GLU A 287 -3.61 -7.29 -21.33
C GLU A 287 -3.52 -7.25 -19.80
N TYR A 288 -2.31 -7.36 -19.23
CA TYR A 288 -2.09 -7.20 -17.80
C TYR A 288 -2.46 -5.78 -17.32
N GLY A 289 -2.01 -4.74 -18.03
CA GLY A 289 -2.33 -3.35 -17.71
C GLY A 289 -3.84 -3.08 -17.77
N LEU A 290 -4.54 -3.66 -18.75
CA LEU A 290 -6.00 -3.60 -18.82
C LEU A 290 -6.65 -4.35 -17.66
N THR A 291 -6.25 -5.60 -17.45
CA THR A 291 -6.89 -6.51 -16.49
C THR A 291 -6.61 -6.13 -15.05
N VAL A 292 -5.35 -6.05 -14.65
CA VAL A 292 -4.95 -5.74 -13.27
C VAL A 292 -4.94 -4.24 -13.02
N GLY A 293 -4.34 -3.49 -13.93
CA GLY A 293 -4.15 -2.05 -13.78
C GLY A 293 -5.45 -1.26 -13.92
N THR A 294 -6.33 -1.60 -14.85
CA THR A 294 -7.58 -0.87 -15.09
C THR A 294 -8.75 -1.54 -14.37
N VAL A 295 -9.13 -2.75 -14.77
CA VAL A 295 -10.28 -3.46 -14.20
C VAL A 295 -10.08 -3.75 -12.73
N GLY A 296 -8.88 -4.21 -12.34
CA GLY A 296 -8.51 -4.46 -10.94
C GLY A 296 -8.58 -3.19 -10.09
N THR A 297 -8.02 -2.07 -10.58
CA THR A 297 -8.06 -0.79 -9.84
C THR A 297 -9.48 -0.27 -9.66
N ILE A 298 -10.34 -0.41 -10.68
CA ILE A 298 -11.76 -0.05 -10.57
C ILE A 298 -12.43 -0.92 -9.50
N GLY A 299 -12.21 -2.24 -9.53
CA GLY A 299 -12.71 -3.17 -8.51
C GLY A 299 -12.26 -2.76 -7.11
N LEU A 300 -10.95 -2.54 -6.90
CA LEU A 300 -10.38 -2.11 -5.63
C LEU A 300 -11.04 -0.83 -5.11
N THR A 301 -11.21 0.16 -5.99
CA THR A 301 -11.83 1.43 -5.63
C THR A 301 -13.29 1.26 -5.22
N ILE A 302 -14.07 0.49 -5.99
CA ILE A 302 -15.48 0.21 -5.67
C ILE A 302 -15.58 -0.54 -4.34
N GLY A 303 -14.77 -1.58 -4.13
CA GLY A 303 -14.75 -2.32 -2.86
C GLY A 303 -14.39 -1.45 -1.67
N ALA A 304 -13.39 -0.59 -1.81
CA ALA A 304 -12.99 0.35 -0.78
C ALA A 304 -14.10 1.37 -0.46
N LEU A 305 -14.73 1.97 -1.47
CA LEU A 305 -15.83 2.93 -1.30
C LEU A 305 -17.07 2.28 -0.69
N LEU A 306 -17.40 1.05 -1.10
CA LEU A 306 -18.48 0.26 -0.51
C LEU A 306 -18.21 -0.01 0.98
N CYS A 307 -16.99 -0.44 1.30
CA CYS A 307 -16.58 -0.65 2.70
C CYS A 307 -16.74 0.61 3.53
N LEU A 308 -16.25 1.76 3.05
CA LEU A 308 -16.41 3.07 3.73
C LEU A 308 -17.88 3.45 3.92
N ARG A 309 -18.73 3.17 2.94
CA ARG A 309 -20.18 3.43 3.04
C ARG A 309 -20.84 2.56 4.10
N LEU A 310 -20.49 1.27 4.15
CA LEU A 310 -21.03 0.34 5.14
C LEU A 310 -20.54 0.67 6.56
N LEU A 311 -19.27 1.07 6.72
CA LEU A 311 -18.71 1.50 8.01
C LEU A 311 -19.37 2.79 8.57
N LYS A 312 -19.95 3.62 7.72
CA LYS A 312 -20.76 4.78 8.16
C LYS A 312 -22.15 4.38 8.67
N ARG A 313 -22.70 3.26 8.15
CA ARG A 313 -24.06 2.81 8.44
C ARG A 313 -24.14 1.81 9.57
N TYR A 314 -23.10 0.97 9.72
CA TYR A 314 -23.07 -0.14 10.67
C TYR A 314 -21.83 -0.05 11.58
N PRO A 315 -21.94 -0.46 12.85
CA PRO A 315 -20.80 -0.43 13.78
C PRO A 315 -19.74 -1.44 13.34
N PHE A 316 -18.47 -1.07 13.50
CA PHE A 316 -17.29 -1.81 13.03
C PHE A 316 -17.30 -3.29 13.48
N HIS A 317 -17.68 -3.59 14.74
CA HIS A 317 -17.68 -4.95 15.27
C HIS A 317 -18.64 -5.92 14.54
N ARG A 318 -19.71 -5.40 13.91
CA ARG A 318 -20.62 -6.22 13.11
C ARG A 318 -20.07 -6.54 11.73
N LEU A 319 -19.30 -5.61 11.17
CA LEU A 319 -18.74 -5.73 9.81
C LEU A 319 -17.39 -6.46 9.80
N LEU A 320 -16.68 -6.54 10.94
CA LEU A 320 -15.33 -7.08 11.02
C LEU A 320 -15.23 -8.51 10.45
N LEU A 321 -16.18 -9.39 10.80
CA LEU A 321 -16.15 -10.78 10.33
C LEU A 321 -16.45 -10.91 8.83
N PRO A 322 -17.56 -10.36 8.27
CA PRO A 322 -17.81 -10.45 6.83
C PRO A 322 -16.72 -9.77 6.00
N PHE A 323 -16.13 -8.67 6.49
CA PHE A 323 -15.04 -8.00 5.78
C PHE A 323 -13.72 -8.78 5.84
N SER A 324 -13.46 -9.49 6.95
CA SER A 324 -12.30 -10.39 7.00
C SER A 324 -12.47 -11.61 6.10
N ALA A 325 -13.70 -12.11 5.90
CA ALA A 325 -13.97 -13.19 4.95
C ALA A 325 -13.70 -12.78 3.49
N ALA A 326 -13.77 -11.49 3.16
CA ALA A 326 -13.39 -11.01 1.83
C ALA A 326 -11.93 -11.34 1.47
N SER A 327 -11.04 -11.54 2.47
CA SER A 327 -9.65 -11.94 2.24
C SER A 327 -9.47 -13.29 1.54
N LEU A 328 -10.52 -14.14 1.48
CA LEU A 328 -10.48 -15.41 0.77
C LEU A 328 -10.60 -15.24 -0.75
N LEU A 329 -11.27 -14.17 -1.22
CA LEU A 329 -11.56 -13.99 -2.64
C LEU A 329 -10.33 -13.92 -3.55
N PRO A 330 -9.22 -13.25 -3.21
CA PRO A 330 -8.01 -13.26 -4.05
C PRO A 330 -7.43 -14.66 -4.27
N ALA A 331 -7.42 -15.49 -3.22
CA ALA A 331 -6.94 -16.87 -3.32
C ALA A 331 -7.93 -17.76 -4.09
N ILE A 332 -9.24 -17.57 -3.89
CA ILE A 332 -10.30 -18.24 -4.67
C ILE A 332 -10.16 -17.90 -6.16
N ALA A 333 -9.97 -16.62 -6.49
CA ALA A 333 -9.78 -16.19 -7.87
C ALA A 333 -8.55 -16.85 -8.51
N GLY A 334 -7.42 -16.86 -7.82
CA GLY A 334 -6.22 -17.55 -8.28
C GLY A 334 -6.44 -19.06 -8.46
N MET A 335 -7.12 -19.69 -7.52
CA MET A 335 -7.46 -21.12 -7.59
C MET A 335 -8.37 -21.43 -8.79
N VAL A 336 -9.44 -20.68 -8.98
CA VAL A 336 -10.36 -20.86 -10.11
C VAL A 336 -9.64 -20.67 -11.44
N LEU A 337 -8.91 -19.57 -11.60
CA LEU A 337 -8.20 -19.23 -12.83
C LEU A 337 -7.09 -20.25 -13.15
N SER A 338 -6.39 -20.77 -12.14
CA SER A 338 -5.33 -21.78 -12.34
C SER A 338 -5.86 -23.16 -12.72
N HIS A 339 -7.12 -23.50 -12.37
CA HIS A 339 -7.75 -24.79 -12.74
C HIS A 339 -8.43 -24.72 -14.11
N ILE A 340 -9.12 -23.62 -14.41
CA ILE A 340 -9.89 -23.49 -15.64
C ILE A 340 -8.98 -23.19 -16.84
N ALA A 341 -7.81 -22.59 -16.63
CA ALA A 341 -6.81 -22.28 -17.66
C ALA A 341 -7.45 -21.64 -18.92
N THR A 342 -8.34 -20.66 -18.72
CA THR A 342 -9.13 -20.05 -19.80
C THR A 342 -8.32 -19.05 -20.61
N SER A 343 -8.58 -18.98 -21.91
CA SER A 343 -8.13 -17.90 -22.81
C SER A 343 -9.09 -16.70 -22.85
N SER A 344 -10.25 -16.79 -22.19
CA SER A 344 -11.26 -15.73 -22.18
C SER A 344 -10.83 -14.59 -21.26
N LEU A 345 -10.37 -13.48 -21.85
CA LEU A 345 -10.00 -12.26 -21.11
C LEU A 345 -11.17 -11.70 -20.29
N ALA A 346 -12.40 -11.81 -20.80
CA ALA A 346 -13.60 -11.39 -20.07
C ALA A 346 -13.78 -12.18 -18.77
N PHE A 347 -13.59 -13.50 -18.80
CA PHE A 347 -13.66 -14.33 -17.60
C PHE A 347 -12.56 -13.99 -16.59
N VAL A 348 -11.33 -13.79 -17.06
CA VAL A 348 -10.22 -13.34 -16.21
C VAL A 348 -10.55 -11.99 -15.56
N ASN A 349 -11.06 -11.03 -16.34
CA ASN A 349 -11.44 -9.71 -15.85
C ASN A 349 -12.49 -9.75 -14.73
N VAL A 350 -13.50 -10.63 -14.82
CA VAL A 350 -14.49 -10.78 -13.75
C VAL A 350 -13.84 -11.23 -12.44
N TRP A 351 -12.97 -12.23 -12.48
CA TRP A 351 -12.30 -12.73 -11.28
C TRP A 351 -11.29 -11.73 -10.71
N VAL A 352 -10.57 -11.02 -11.58
CA VAL A 352 -9.66 -9.95 -11.14
C VAL A 352 -10.43 -8.79 -10.52
N PHE A 353 -11.55 -8.38 -11.10
CA PHE A 353 -12.42 -7.35 -10.51
C PHE A 353 -12.90 -7.75 -9.10
N LEU A 354 -13.44 -8.95 -8.93
CA LEU A 354 -13.94 -9.46 -7.65
C LEU A 354 -12.82 -9.57 -6.61
N SER A 355 -11.66 -10.09 -7.02
CA SER A 355 -10.48 -10.19 -6.18
C SER A 355 -10.02 -8.81 -5.68
N HIS A 356 -9.90 -7.83 -6.57
CA HIS A 356 -9.45 -6.50 -6.22
C HIS A 356 -10.51 -5.72 -5.41
N ALA A 357 -11.80 -5.94 -5.67
CA ALA A 357 -12.86 -5.39 -4.83
C ALA A 357 -12.74 -5.91 -3.38
N ALA A 358 -12.47 -7.19 -3.21
CA ALA A 358 -12.20 -7.77 -1.91
C ALA A 358 -10.95 -7.20 -1.23
N ILE A 359 -9.85 -7.00 -1.99
CA ILE A 359 -8.63 -6.33 -1.48
C ILE A 359 -8.98 -4.91 -0.98
N GLY A 360 -9.79 -4.15 -1.72
CA GLY A 360 -10.25 -2.82 -1.31
C GLY A 360 -11.00 -2.87 0.03
N VAL A 361 -11.91 -3.83 0.23
CA VAL A 361 -12.61 -4.03 1.51
C VAL A 361 -11.63 -4.36 2.63
N VAL A 362 -10.69 -5.28 2.40
CA VAL A 362 -9.70 -5.72 3.41
C VAL A 362 -8.79 -4.56 3.82
N VAL A 363 -8.26 -3.80 2.87
CA VAL A 363 -7.37 -2.67 3.15
C VAL A 363 -8.08 -1.58 3.96
N ILE A 364 -9.30 -1.20 3.59
CA ILE A 364 -10.08 -0.20 4.33
C ILE A 364 -10.45 -0.71 5.72
N THR A 365 -10.77 -1.98 5.88
CA THR A 365 -11.05 -2.59 7.18
C THR A 365 -9.82 -2.52 8.09
N PHE A 366 -8.64 -2.88 7.54
CA PHE A 366 -7.37 -2.78 8.25
C PHE A 366 -7.07 -1.33 8.68
N MET A 367 -7.16 -0.38 7.76
CA MET A 367 -6.88 1.04 8.03
C MET A 367 -7.87 1.64 9.03
N SER A 368 -9.14 1.24 8.97
CA SER A 368 -10.17 1.68 9.90
C SER A 368 -9.90 1.16 11.32
N PHE A 369 -9.52 -0.12 11.44
CA PHE A 369 -9.13 -0.69 12.73
C PHE A 369 -7.85 -0.04 13.26
N LEU A 370 -6.86 0.19 12.42
CA LEU A 370 -5.61 0.86 12.79
C LEU A 370 -5.86 2.27 13.29
N ALA A 371 -6.70 3.05 12.62
CA ALA A 371 -7.08 4.40 13.05
C ALA A 371 -7.82 4.40 14.39
N TYR A 372 -8.71 3.41 14.61
CA TYR A 372 -9.42 3.21 15.88
C TYR A 372 -8.48 2.78 17.00
N TYR A 373 -7.58 1.85 16.71
CA TYR A 373 -6.66 1.28 17.71
C TYR A 373 -5.58 2.28 18.15
N SER A 374 -5.17 3.17 17.24
CA SER A 374 -4.15 4.18 17.49
C SER A 374 -4.75 5.40 18.17
N CYS A 375 -4.94 5.35 19.50
CA CYS A 375 -5.48 6.44 20.31
C CYS A 375 -4.50 6.88 21.43
N GLY A 376 -4.71 8.09 21.96
CA GLY A 376 -3.96 8.63 23.09
C GLY A 376 -2.62 9.28 22.73
N LYS A 377 -1.77 9.54 23.75
CA LYS A 377 -0.50 10.29 23.62
C LYS A 377 0.45 9.73 22.56
N PHE A 378 0.52 8.41 22.39
CA PHE A 378 1.44 7.73 21.47
C PHE A 378 0.78 7.34 20.13
N ARG A 379 -0.33 7.99 19.76
CA ARG A 379 -1.10 7.71 18.54
C ARG A 379 -0.24 7.64 17.27
N PRO A 380 0.68 8.60 16.98
CA PRO A 380 1.52 8.53 15.76
C PRO A 380 2.40 7.29 15.73
N THR A 381 2.99 6.94 16.86
CA THR A 381 3.86 5.75 16.98
C THR A 381 3.07 4.45 16.83
N PHE A 382 1.91 4.35 17.45
CA PHE A 382 1.05 3.17 17.33
C PHE A 382 0.57 2.96 15.89
N TYR A 383 0.18 4.05 15.22
CA TYR A 383 -0.20 4.02 13.81
C TYR A 383 0.99 3.57 12.93
N SER A 384 2.17 4.12 13.16
CA SER A 384 3.40 3.75 12.43
C SER A 384 3.80 2.29 12.64
N ILE A 385 3.67 1.76 13.88
CA ILE A 385 3.92 0.34 14.17
C ILE A 385 2.89 -0.54 13.45
N GLY A 386 1.61 -0.18 13.44
CA GLY A 386 0.58 -0.93 12.73
C GLY A 386 0.84 -1.02 11.21
N ILE A 387 1.25 0.08 10.58
CA ILE A 387 1.69 0.08 9.18
C ILE A 387 2.95 -0.79 9.00
N ALA A 388 3.92 -0.71 9.91
CA ALA A 388 5.11 -1.57 9.84
C ALA A 388 4.74 -3.07 9.92
N LEU A 389 3.78 -3.45 10.76
CA LEU A 389 3.29 -4.83 10.85
C LEU A 389 2.57 -5.30 9.57
N LEU A 390 1.84 -4.40 8.90
CA LEU A 390 1.27 -4.68 7.59
C LEU A 390 2.38 -5.03 6.58
N PHE A 391 3.35 -4.13 6.42
CA PHE A 391 4.45 -4.35 5.47
C PHE A 391 5.37 -5.51 5.88
N LEU A 392 5.50 -5.80 7.18
CA LEU A 392 6.19 -7.00 7.66
C LEU A 392 5.48 -8.28 7.21
N SER A 393 4.15 -8.32 7.23
CA SER A 393 3.39 -9.46 6.71
C SER A 393 3.62 -9.65 5.22
N LEU A 394 3.61 -8.56 4.42
CA LEU A 394 3.90 -8.59 2.99
C LEU A 394 5.35 -9.04 2.71
N PHE A 395 6.30 -8.53 3.48
CA PHE A 395 7.72 -8.89 3.37
C PHE A 395 7.94 -10.37 3.62
N LEU A 396 7.50 -10.87 4.79
CA LEU A 396 7.73 -12.26 5.20
C LEU A 396 7.08 -13.26 4.23
N THR A 397 5.85 -13.00 3.80
CA THR A 397 5.17 -13.89 2.85
C THR A 397 5.80 -13.81 1.47
N GLY A 398 6.19 -12.63 1.02
CA GLY A 398 6.81 -12.41 -0.27
C GLY A 398 8.16 -13.13 -0.42
N LEU A 399 8.96 -13.21 0.66
CA LEU A 399 10.25 -13.94 0.64
C LEU A 399 10.12 -15.38 0.16
N TYR A 400 9.04 -16.05 0.55
CA TYR A 400 8.87 -17.49 0.29
C TYR A 400 7.83 -17.79 -0.79
N SER A 401 6.93 -16.84 -1.10
CA SER A 401 5.79 -17.07 -2.00
C SER A 401 6.20 -17.55 -3.39
N GLY A 402 7.19 -16.91 -4.00
CA GLY A 402 7.69 -17.29 -5.31
C GLY A 402 8.40 -18.65 -5.34
N SER A 403 9.12 -18.99 -4.28
CA SER A 403 9.79 -20.30 -4.16
C SER A 403 8.77 -21.41 -3.96
N LEU A 404 7.77 -21.21 -3.11
CA LEU A 404 6.66 -22.15 -2.91
C LEU A 404 5.89 -22.37 -4.22
N GLN A 405 5.57 -21.27 -4.93
CA GLN A 405 4.90 -21.36 -6.22
C GLN A 405 5.76 -22.14 -7.26
N ARG A 406 7.06 -21.89 -7.32
CA ARG A 406 7.96 -22.58 -8.25
C ARG A 406 8.03 -24.08 -7.96
N TYR A 407 8.02 -24.49 -6.69
CA TYR A 407 8.12 -25.88 -6.27
C TYR A 407 6.82 -26.66 -6.48
N TYR A 408 5.68 -26.10 -6.08
CA TYR A 408 4.40 -26.78 -6.09
C TYR A 408 3.51 -26.48 -7.30
N GLY A 409 3.86 -25.47 -8.11
CA GLY A 409 3.02 -24.96 -9.19
C GLY A 409 1.88 -24.07 -8.69
N TYR A 410 1.19 -23.38 -9.61
CA TYR A 410 0.17 -22.38 -9.27
C TYR A 410 -1.07 -23.00 -8.61
N ARG A 411 -1.56 -24.15 -9.06
CA ARG A 411 -2.77 -24.79 -8.51
C ARG A 411 -2.62 -25.09 -7.02
N VAL A 412 -1.54 -25.78 -6.65
CA VAL A 412 -1.27 -26.14 -5.25
C VAL A 412 -0.96 -24.89 -4.43
N TYR A 413 -0.23 -23.94 -5.01
CA TYR A 413 0.06 -22.66 -4.35
C TYR A 413 -1.20 -21.90 -3.97
N PHE A 414 -2.16 -21.74 -4.88
CA PHE A 414 -3.42 -21.03 -4.58
C PHE A 414 -4.32 -21.80 -3.62
N ALA A 415 -4.29 -23.14 -3.62
CA ALA A 415 -4.96 -23.95 -2.60
C ALA A 415 -4.36 -23.70 -1.20
N PHE A 416 -3.01 -23.65 -1.11
CA PHE A 416 -2.33 -23.26 0.12
C PHE A 416 -2.66 -21.83 0.56
N ALA A 417 -2.63 -20.86 -0.37
CA ALA A 417 -3.01 -19.48 -0.09
C ALA A 417 -4.45 -19.35 0.39
N LEU A 418 -5.38 -20.15 -0.18
CA LEU A 418 -6.78 -20.20 0.26
C LEU A 418 -6.90 -20.74 1.70
N ALA A 419 -6.20 -21.83 2.01
CA ALA A 419 -6.17 -22.37 3.38
C ALA A 419 -5.61 -21.33 4.37
N ALA A 420 -4.52 -20.65 4.02
CA ALA A 420 -3.95 -19.56 4.83
C ALA A 420 -4.90 -18.36 4.97
N SER A 421 -5.78 -18.11 3.99
CA SER A 421 -6.73 -16.98 4.02
C SER A 421 -7.76 -17.10 5.14
N VAL A 422 -7.99 -18.30 5.68
CA VAL A 422 -8.84 -18.54 6.85
C VAL A 422 -8.27 -17.86 8.11
N LEU A 423 -6.98 -17.56 8.15
CA LEU A 423 -6.36 -16.85 9.27
C LEU A 423 -6.93 -15.44 9.50
N SER A 424 -7.36 -14.74 8.42
CA SER A 424 -7.98 -13.42 8.55
C SER A 424 -9.29 -13.46 9.34
N PRO A 425 -10.32 -14.24 8.99
CA PRO A 425 -11.55 -14.34 9.78
C PRO A 425 -11.33 -14.96 11.17
N VAL A 426 -10.35 -15.86 11.33
CA VAL A 426 -9.96 -16.38 12.66
C VAL A 426 -9.40 -15.24 13.51
N ALA A 427 -8.47 -14.44 13.01
CA ALA A 427 -7.92 -13.28 13.72
C ALA A 427 -9.03 -12.27 14.07
N ALA A 428 -9.97 -12.01 13.14
CA ALA A 428 -11.11 -11.13 13.37
C ALA A 428 -12.04 -11.67 14.48
N THR A 429 -12.28 -12.99 14.51
CA THR A 429 -13.09 -13.63 15.56
C THR A 429 -12.43 -13.52 16.93
N ILE A 430 -11.12 -13.78 17.01
CA ILE A 430 -10.34 -13.61 18.24
C ILE A 430 -10.44 -12.16 18.72
N LEU A 431 -10.19 -11.19 17.83
CA LEU A 431 -10.30 -9.77 18.16
C LEU A 431 -11.69 -9.40 18.67
N LYS A 432 -12.74 -9.89 18.01
CA LYS A 432 -14.14 -9.65 18.43
C LYS A 432 -14.43 -10.17 19.83
N LEU A 433 -13.98 -11.38 20.13
CA LEU A 433 -14.20 -12.01 21.46
C LEU A 433 -13.46 -11.28 22.58
N PHE A 434 -12.25 -10.79 22.33
CA PHE A 434 -11.42 -10.19 23.39
C PHE A 434 -11.63 -8.69 23.55
N CYS A 435 -11.90 -7.96 22.47
CA CYS A 435 -11.97 -6.49 22.49
C CYS A 435 -13.40 -5.95 22.56
N PHE A 436 -14.39 -6.66 21.99
CA PHE A 436 -15.77 -6.15 21.86
C PHE A 436 -16.81 -6.87 22.74
N ARG A 437 -16.44 -7.92 23.49
CA ARG A 437 -17.38 -8.71 24.33
C ARG A 437 -18.05 -7.92 25.46
N LYS A 438 -17.52 -6.75 25.88
CA LYS A 438 -18.05 -5.95 27.00
C LYS A 438 -19.06 -4.88 26.63
N SER A 439 -19.37 -4.69 25.34
CA SER A 439 -20.35 -3.68 24.88
C SER A 439 -21.80 -4.20 24.80
N THR A 440 -22.04 -5.44 25.22
CA THR A 440 -23.38 -6.10 25.16
C THR A 440 -23.96 -6.44 26.53
N LYS A 441 -23.47 -5.78 27.61
CA LYS A 441 -24.13 -5.77 28.92
C LYS A 441 -24.50 -4.38 29.35
#